data_bd43df6b4de9cff17633432ceca67562
#
_entry.id   bd43df6b4de9cff17633432ceca67562
#
_cell.length_a   1.000
_cell.length_b   1.000
_cell.length_c   1.000
_cell.angle_alpha   90.00
_cell.angle_beta   90.00
_cell.angle_gamma   90.00
#
_symmetry.space_group_name_H-M   'P 1'
#
loop_
_entity.id
_entity.type
_entity.pdbx_description
1 polymer ?
#
loop_
_entity_poly.entity_id
_entity_poly.type
_entity_poly.pdbx_seq_one_letter_code
_entity_poly.pdbx_strand_id
1 'polypeptide(L)'
;MSGNGKNGKKRKGLAEASPHYHGHRERLRTRFRDAGSEAVTDYELLELLLFRALPRRDVKPLAKALLDKFGSFAEVIAAPPTRLAEVKGLGDSAITEFKLVFAAASRLARGQVTKRPMLSSWSTVLDYCRTAMAFADKEQFRVLFLDKRNQLIADEVQQVGTVDHTPVYPREVVKRALELSATAIILVHNHPSGDPTPSRADIQMTQAIVEVAHSLGISVHDHIIVGKEGHASFKGLKLI
;
A
#
# COMPACT_ATOMS: atom_id res chain seq x y z
N MET A 1 -36.02 32.12 -72.80
CA MET A 1 -35.84 32.88 -71.54
C MET A 1 -35.53 31.88 -70.47
N SER A 2 -34.35 31.62 -70.27
CA SER A 2 -33.45 31.86 -69.18
C SER A 2 -34.01 31.41 -67.82
N GLY A 3 -33.60 30.25 -67.33
CA GLY A 3 -33.80 29.76 -65.98
C GLY A 3 -32.50 29.21 -65.44
N ASN A 4 -31.83 29.95 -64.57
CA ASN A 4 -30.50 29.78 -64.04
C ASN A 4 -30.54 28.75 -62.87
N GLY A 5 -29.98 27.58 -63.06
CA GLY A 5 -29.83 26.55 -62.05
C GLY A 5 -28.62 26.82 -61.16
N LYS A 6 -28.81 27.23 -59.91
CA LYS A 6 -27.75 27.35 -58.92
C LYS A 6 -27.41 25.98 -58.36
N ASN A 7 -26.24 25.54 -58.72
CA ASN A 7 -25.61 24.31 -58.25
C ASN A 7 -25.03 24.53 -56.81
N GLY A 8 -25.78 24.12 -55.78
CA GLY A 8 -25.37 24.18 -54.38
C GLY A 8 -24.45 22.99 -54.02
N LYS A 9 -23.13 23.19 -54.11
CA LYS A 9 -22.13 22.23 -53.56
C LYS A 9 -22.32 22.15 -52.04
N LYS A 10 -22.90 21.06 -51.56
CA LYS A 10 -22.83 20.69 -50.14
C LYS A 10 -21.36 20.42 -49.78
N ARG A 11 -20.79 21.32 -48.97
CA ARG A 11 -19.50 21.05 -48.28
C ARG A 11 -19.70 19.83 -47.39
N LYS A 12 -19.03 18.70 -47.70
CA LYS A 12 -18.83 17.60 -46.79
C LYS A 12 -18.05 18.14 -45.60
N GLY A 13 -18.69 18.23 -44.43
CA GLY A 13 -18.02 18.48 -43.17
C GLY A 13 -16.96 17.40 -42.97
N LEU A 14 -15.73 17.84 -42.80
CA LEU A 14 -14.66 16.97 -42.28
C LEU A 14 -15.16 16.41 -40.95
N ALA A 15 -15.36 15.10 -40.89
CA ALA A 15 -15.60 14.41 -39.64
C ALA A 15 -14.40 14.71 -38.73
N GLU A 16 -14.62 15.41 -37.63
CA GLU A 16 -13.61 15.60 -36.58
C GLU A 16 -13.10 14.22 -36.20
N ALA A 17 -11.81 13.99 -36.44
CA ALA A 17 -11.16 12.77 -36.03
C ALA A 17 -11.35 12.62 -34.52
N SER A 18 -12.05 11.55 -34.09
CA SER A 18 -12.21 11.25 -32.66
C SER A 18 -10.86 11.25 -32.00
N PRO A 19 -10.69 11.92 -30.85
CA PRO A 19 -9.39 12.06 -30.21
C PRO A 19 -8.74 10.69 -30.00
N HIS A 20 -7.47 10.54 -30.37
CA HIS A 20 -6.69 9.29 -30.33
C HIS A 20 -6.75 8.56 -28.98
N TYR A 21 -7.08 9.26 -27.89
CA TYR A 21 -7.19 8.66 -26.55
C TYR A 21 -8.46 7.78 -26.35
N HIS A 22 -9.54 7.97 -27.12
CA HIS A 22 -10.73 7.11 -26.96
C HIS A 22 -10.45 5.65 -27.34
N GLY A 23 -9.80 5.40 -28.47
CA GLY A 23 -9.42 4.05 -28.86
C GLY A 23 -8.34 3.44 -27.96
N HIS A 24 -7.45 4.27 -27.35
CA HIS A 24 -6.45 3.81 -26.40
C HIS A 24 -7.10 3.27 -25.12
N ARG A 25 -8.04 4.00 -24.53
CA ARG A 25 -8.73 3.60 -23.30
C ARG A 25 -9.41 2.25 -23.44
N GLU A 26 -10.12 2.03 -24.53
CA GLU A 26 -10.81 0.76 -24.75
C GLU A 26 -9.82 -0.39 -24.98
N ARG A 27 -8.79 -0.19 -25.79
CA ARG A 27 -7.74 -1.21 -25.98
C ARG A 27 -7.04 -1.58 -24.68
N LEU A 28 -6.74 -0.61 -23.82
CA LEU A 28 -6.09 -0.87 -22.54
C LEU A 28 -7.01 -1.63 -21.59
N ARG A 29 -8.30 -1.28 -21.50
CA ARG A 29 -9.31 -2.01 -20.71
C ARG A 29 -9.47 -3.44 -21.19
N THR A 30 -9.57 -3.62 -22.51
CA THR A 30 -9.68 -4.96 -23.14
C THR A 30 -8.46 -5.80 -22.80
N ARG A 31 -7.25 -5.27 -22.97
CA ARG A 31 -6.02 -5.99 -22.64
C ARG A 31 -5.96 -6.38 -21.16
N PHE A 32 -6.30 -5.47 -20.25
CA PHE A 32 -6.33 -5.77 -18.82
C PHE A 32 -7.37 -6.84 -18.48
N ARG A 33 -8.56 -6.77 -19.07
CA ARG A 33 -9.64 -7.74 -18.83
C ARG A 33 -9.31 -9.12 -19.36
N ASP A 34 -8.74 -9.19 -20.56
CA ASP A 34 -8.55 -10.45 -21.29
C ASP A 34 -7.23 -11.16 -20.92
N ALA A 35 -6.18 -10.40 -20.59
CA ALA A 35 -4.84 -10.93 -20.28
C ALA A 35 -4.38 -10.68 -18.82
N GLY A 36 -5.17 -10.00 -17.99
CA GLY A 36 -4.90 -9.80 -16.56
C GLY A 36 -3.86 -8.72 -16.26
N SER A 37 -3.49 -8.64 -14.97
CA SER A 37 -2.58 -7.61 -14.45
C SER A 37 -1.16 -7.72 -15.01
N GLU A 38 -0.69 -8.92 -15.27
CA GLU A 38 0.66 -9.18 -15.80
C GLU A 38 0.89 -8.65 -17.21
N ALA A 39 -0.20 -8.36 -17.94
CA ALA A 39 -0.14 -7.81 -19.30
C ALA A 39 -0.03 -6.28 -19.35
N VAL A 40 -0.05 -5.61 -18.20
CA VAL A 40 -0.03 -4.14 -18.11
C VAL A 40 1.05 -3.69 -17.15
N THR A 41 1.66 -2.56 -17.47
CA THR A 41 2.69 -1.92 -16.64
C THR A 41 2.08 -1.07 -15.52
N ASP A 42 2.87 -0.69 -14.52
CA ASP A 42 2.48 0.26 -13.47
C ASP A 42 1.89 1.55 -14.04
N TYR A 43 2.51 2.05 -15.11
CA TYR A 43 2.03 3.21 -15.84
C TYR A 43 0.60 3.02 -16.37
N GLU A 44 0.34 1.88 -16.96
CA GLU A 44 -0.96 1.54 -17.55
C GLU A 44 -2.03 1.23 -16.49
N LEU A 45 -1.63 0.66 -15.35
CA LEU A 45 -2.52 0.53 -14.18
C LEU A 45 -2.96 1.89 -13.65
N LEU A 46 -2.04 2.86 -13.59
CA LEU A 46 -2.39 4.24 -13.22
C LEU A 46 -3.33 4.89 -14.25
N GLU A 47 -3.08 4.69 -15.55
CA GLU A 47 -4.02 5.18 -16.58
C GLU A 47 -5.42 4.60 -16.38
N LEU A 48 -5.55 3.29 -16.10
CA LEU A 48 -6.85 2.64 -15.88
C LEU A 48 -7.62 3.24 -14.70
N LEU A 49 -6.95 3.52 -13.59
CA LEU A 49 -7.58 4.19 -12.44
C LEU A 49 -7.97 5.63 -12.77
N LEU A 50 -7.07 6.38 -13.39
CA LEU A 50 -7.31 7.76 -13.78
C LEU A 50 -8.43 7.90 -14.81
N PHE A 51 -8.68 6.89 -15.66
CA PHE A 51 -9.80 6.90 -16.59
C PHE A 51 -11.17 6.98 -15.90
N ARG A 52 -11.27 6.45 -14.67
CA ARG A 52 -12.50 6.52 -13.88
C ARG A 52 -12.71 7.92 -13.30
N ALA A 53 -11.68 8.48 -12.72
CA ALA A 53 -11.74 9.80 -12.09
C ALA A 53 -11.78 10.95 -13.12
N LEU A 54 -11.16 10.75 -14.30
CA LEU A 54 -10.97 11.77 -15.32
C LEU A 54 -11.44 11.27 -16.71
N PRO A 55 -12.75 11.06 -16.93
CA PRO A 55 -13.27 10.35 -18.11
C PRO A 55 -13.02 11.05 -19.43
N ARG A 56 -12.88 12.37 -19.44
CA ARG A 56 -12.76 13.18 -20.68
C ARG A 56 -11.36 13.81 -20.88
N ARG A 57 -10.39 13.47 -20.03
CA ARG A 57 -9.07 14.10 -20.03
C ARG A 57 -8.00 13.11 -20.50
N ASP A 58 -6.98 13.58 -21.22
CA ASP A 58 -5.76 12.79 -21.39
C ASP A 58 -5.05 12.65 -20.05
N VAL A 59 -4.91 11.39 -19.60
CA VAL A 59 -4.32 11.07 -18.30
C VAL A 59 -2.84 10.65 -18.40
N LYS A 60 -2.31 10.50 -19.60
CA LYS A 60 -0.92 10.08 -19.83
C LYS A 60 0.11 10.96 -19.13
N PRO A 61 0.04 12.30 -19.27
CA PRO A 61 0.97 13.18 -18.59
C PRO A 61 0.88 13.05 -17.07
N LEU A 62 -0.35 12.84 -16.55
CA LEU A 62 -0.58 12.71 -15.11
C LEU A 62 -0.05 11.39 -14.56
N ALA A 63 -0.28 10.26 -15.24
CA ALA A 63 0.27 8.97 -14.87
C ALA A 63 1.81 9.00 -14.85
N LYS A 64 2.43 9.66 -15.84
CA LYS A 64 3.88 9.84 -15.90
C LYS A 64 4.41 10.67 -14.72
N ALA A 65 3.78 11.82 -14.45
CA ALA A 65 4.17 12.68 -13.33
C ALA A 65 4.03 11.99 -11.97
N LEU A 66 3.05 11.10 -11.81
CA LEU A 66 2.89 10.29 -10.62
C LEU A 66 4.03 9.29 -10.44
N LEU A 67 4.41 8.56 -11.49
CA LEU A 67 5.54 7.63 -11.42
C LEU A 67 6.87 8.36 -11.24
N ASP A 68 7.08 9.48 -11.92
CA ASP A 68 8.28 10.30 -11.77
C ASP A 68 8.46 10.80 -10.32
N LYS A 69 7.33 11.09 -9.63
CA LYS A 69 7.35 11.60 -8.25
C LYS A 69 7.44 10.51 -7.19
N PHE A 70 6.75 9.40 -7.38
CA PHE A 70 6.58 8.37 -6.33
C PHE A 70 7.33 7.06 -6.61
N GLY A 71 7.70 6.78 -7.87
CA GLY A 71 8.49 5.64 -8.28
C GLY A 71 7.69 4.48 -8.86
N SER A 72 6.68 3.97 -8.17
CA SER A 72 5.91 2.79 -8.56
C SER A 72 4.40 2.98 -8.37
N PHE A 73 3.60 2.10 -8.97
CA PHE A 73 2.15 2.03 -8.73
C PHE A 73 1.83 1.86 -7.24
N ALA A 74 2.54 0.97 -6.56
CA ALA A 74 2.35 0.70 -5.14
C ALA A 74 2.61 1.97 -4.29
N GLU A 75 3.67 2.70 -4.58
CA GLU A 75 3.99 3.95 -3.89
C GLU A 75 2.97 5.04 -4.15
N VAL A 76 2.43 5.14 -5.37
CA VAL A 76 1.35 6.10 -5.69
C VAL A 76 0.09 5.80 -4.88
N ILE A 77 -0.40 4.55 -4.89
CA ILE A 77 -1.65 4.23 -4.17
C ILE A 77 -1.49 4.30 -2.65
N ALA A 78 -0.29 4.04 -2.12
CA ALA A 78 0.02 4.12 -0.70
C ALA A 78 0.26 5.56 -0.22
N ALA A 79 0.72 6.46 -1.09
CA ALA A 79 1.09 7.83 -0.73
C ALA A 79 -0.01 8.59 0.02
N PRO A 80 0.33 9.43 1.02
CA PRO A 80 -0.64 10.25 1.73
C PRO A 80 -1.43 11.16 0.79
N PRO A 81 -2.72 11.43 1.07
CA PRO A 81 -3.54 12.35 0.26
C PRO A 81 -2.90 13.73 0.07
N THR A 82 -2.24 14.25 1.10
CA THR A 82 -1.52 15.54 1.06
C THR A 82 -0.39 15.55 0.03
N ARG A 83 0.39 14.46 -0.04
CA ARG A 83 1.47 14.30 -1.02
C ARG A 83 0.93 14.11 -2.44
N LEU A 84 -0.17 13.38 -2.60
CA LEU A 84 -0.86 13.20 -3.88
C LEU A 84 -1.41 14.54 -4.40
N ALA A 85 -2.00 15.37 -3.53
CA ALA A 85 -2.54 16.68 -3.89
C ALA A 85 -1.50 17.67 -4.43
N GLU A 86 -0.21 17.47 -4.15
CA GLU A 86 0.88 18.27 -4.72
C GLU A 86 1.07 18.04 -6.23
N VAL A 87 0.52 16.94 -6.78
CA VAL A 87 0.64 16.64 -8.23
C VAL A 87 -0.36 17.46 -9.01
N LYS A 88 0.14 18.41 -9.79
CA LYS A 88 -0.70 19.32 -10.57
C LYS A 88 -1.68 18.57 -11.47
N GLY A 89 -2.96 18.81 -11.26
CA GLY A 89 -4.04 18.22 -12.06
C GLY A 89 -4.60 16.91 -11.50
N LEU A 90 -4.09 16.42 -10.35
CA LEU A 90 -4.69 15.35 -9.60
C LEU A 90 -5.71 15.95 -8.63
N GLY A 91 -6.99 15.68 -8.85
CA GLY A 91 -8.07 16.15 -7.99
C GLY A 91 -8.51 15.09 -6.98
N ASP A 92 -9.36 15.48 -6.01
CA ASP A 92 -9.84 14.63 -4.91
C ASP A 92 -10.49 13.32 -5.39
N SER A 93 -11.18 13.34 -6.54
CA SER A 93 -11.77 12.15 -7.12
C SER A 93 -10.70 11.08 -7.45
N ALA A 94 -9.58 11.48 -8.04
CA ALA A 94 -8.50 10.55 -8.37
C ALA A 94 -7.77 10.07 -7.10
N ILE A 95 -7.55 10.97 -6.14
CA ILE A 95 -6.98 10.62 -4.83
C ILE A 95 -7.86 9.59 -4.12
N THR A 96 -9.17 9.78 -4.16
CA THR A 96 -10.14 8.84 -3.57
C THR A 96 -10.07 7.46 -4.23
N GLU A 97 -9.97 7.38 -5.55
CA GLU A 97 -9.80 6.10 -6.26
C GLU A 97 -8.51 5.38 -5.83
N PHE A 98 -7.39 6.09 -5.69
CA PHE A 98 -6.14 5.49 -5.20
C PHE A 98 -6.27 4.97 -3.77
N LYS A 99 -6.88 5.76 -2.88
CA LYS A 99 -7.11 5.34 -1.48
C LYS A 99 -8.08 4.18 -1.36
N LEU A 100 -9.07 4.08 -2.25
CA LEU A 100 -9.99 2.94 -2.31
C LEU A 100 -9.25 1.65 -2.68
N VAL A 101 -8.37 1.70 -3.69
CA VAL A 101 -7.55 0.54 -4.09
C VAL A 101 -6.64 0.11 -2.94
N PHE A 102 -5.95 1.06 -2.30
CA PHE A 102 -5.10 0.78 -1.14
C PHE A 102 -5.89 0.14 0.01
N ALA A 103 -7.06 0.68 0.33
CA ALA A 103 -7.93 0.15 1.37
C ALA A 103 -8.44 -1.27 1.05
N ALA A 104 -8.75 -1.54 -0.23
CA ALA A 104 -9.16 -2.87 -0.68
C ALA A 104 -8.02 -3.88 -0.54
N ALA A 105 -6.82 -3.54 -1.03
CA ALA A 105 -5.62 -4.38 -0.90
C ALA A 105 -5.30 -4.70 0.57
N SER A 106 -5.33 -3.67 1.44
CA SER A 106 -5.10 -3.83 2.88
C SER A 106 -6.11 -4.75 3.55
N ARG A 107 -7.42 -4.63 3.19
CA ARG A 107 -8.47 -5.52 3.72
C ARG A 107 -8.33 -6.95 3.25
N LEU A 108 -7.96 -7.17 1.98
CA LEU A 108 -7.73 -8.51 1.45
C LEU A 108 -6.54 -9.17 2.15
N ALA A 109 -5.41 -8.47 2.29
CA ALA A 109 -4.24 -8.97 3.01
C ALA A 109 -4.58 -9.31 4.47
N ARG A 110 -5.29 -8.42 5.19
CA ARG A 110 -5.74 -8.66 6.56
C ARG A 110 -6.68 -9.88 6.66
N GLY A 111 -7.61 -10.02 5.73
CA GLY A 111 -8.56 -11.15 5.72
C GLY A 111 -7.91 -12.51 5.56
N GLN A 112 -6.74 -12.59 4.94
CA GLN A 112 -5.97 -13.84 4.84
C GLN A 112 -5.29 -14.20 6.17
N VAL A 113 -4.84 -13.20 6.91
CA VAL A 113 -4.14 -13.36 8.19
C VAL A 113 -5.11 -13.73 9.32
N THR A 114 -6.34 -13.20 9.32
CA THR A 114 -7.33 -13.44 10.39
C THR A 114 -8.00 -14.81 10.33
N LYS A 115 -7.95 -15.50 9.20
CA LYS A 115 -8.66 -16.79 9.01
C LYS A 115 -7.82 -18.03 9.33
N ARG A 116 -6.53 -17.90 9.59
CA ARG A 116 -5.60 -19.02 9.84
C ARG A 116 -4.65 -18.67 10.97
N PRO A 117 -4.07 -19.67 11.69
CA PRO A 117 -3.00 -19.38 12.62
C PRO A 117 -1.86 -18.64 11.93
N MET A 118 -1.42 -17.50 12.50
CA MET A 118 -0.39 -16.64 11.93
C MET A 118 0.87 -17.40 11.53
N LEU A 119 1.30 -18.34 12.38
CA LEU A 119 2.52 -19.12 12.15
C LEU A 119 2.36 -20.24 11.11
N SER A 120 1.15 -20.53 10.63
CA SER A 120 0.94 -21.55 9.61
C SER A 120 1.30 -21.06 8.19
N SER A 121 1.44 -19.76 8.01
CA SER A 121 1.83 -19.14 6.74
C SER A 121 2.60 -17.86 6.99
N TRP A 122 3.89 -18.00 7.27
CA TRP A 122 4.77 -16.88 7.55
C TRP A 122 4.84 -15.87 6.40
N SER A 123 4.84 -16.34 5.16
CA SER A 123 4.77 -15.46 3.98
C SER A 123 3.54 -14.57 3.99
N THR A 124 2.37 -15.08 4.39
CA THR A 124 1.14 -14.29 4.47
C THR A 124 1.25 -13.19 5.53
N VAL A 125 1.93 -13.44 6.66
CA VAL A 125 2.21 -12.41 7.68
C VAL A 125 3.10 -11.32 7.11
N LEU A 126 4.17 -11.70 6.41
CA LEU A 126 5.08 -10.75 5.78
C LEU A 126 4.39 -9.91 4.71
N ASP A 127 3.58 -10.52 3.85
CA ASP A 127 2.82 -9.83 2.81
C ASP A 127 1.83 -8.83 3.41
N TYR A 128 1.18 -9.24 4.52
CA TYR A 128 0.30 -8.35 5.27
C TYR A 128 1.07 -7.14 5.85
N CYS A 129 2.18 -7.39 6.55
CA CYS A 129 2.99 -6.33 7.15
C CYS A 129 3.53 -5.37 6.08
N ARG A 130 4.00 -5.88 4.96
CA ARG A 130 4.46 -5.07 3.84
C ARG A 130 3.34 -4.21 3.27
N THR A 131 2.18 -4.80 2.99
CA THR A 131 1.01 -4.06 2.47
C THR A 131 0.58 -2.96 3.43
N ALA A 132 0.63 -3.21 4.74
CA ALA A 132 0.17 -2.26 5.74
C ALA A 132 1.14 -1.12 6.02
N MET A 133 2.47 -1.34 5.89
CA MET A 133 3.47 -0.45 6.47
C MET A 133 4.65 -0.06 5.56
N ALA A 134 5.00 -0.86 4.52
CA ALA A 134 6.24 -0.65 3.77
C ALA A 134 6.35 0.73 3.10
N PHE A 135 5.22 1.35 2.79
CA PHE A 135 5.15 2.64 2.10
C PHE A 135 4.71 3.79 3.01
N ALA A 136 4.71 3.59 4.33
CA ALA A 136 4.39 4.66 5.27
C ALA A 136 5.54 5.66 5.36
N ASP A 137 5.22 6.97 5.28
CA ASP A 137 6.20 8.07 5.34
C ASP A 137 6.80 8.27 6.75
N LYS A 138 6.15 7.72 7.76
CA LYS A 138 6.59 7.79 9.16
C LYS A 138 6.84 6.40 9.68
N GLU A 139 7.80 6.30 10.57
CA GLU A 139 8.01 5.09 11.32
C GLU A 139 6.81 4.79 12.21
N GLN A 140 6.31 3.57 12.14
CA GLN A 140 5.21 3.06 12.95
C GLN A 140 5.68 1.79 13.66
N PHE A 141 5.38 1.70 14.93
CA PHE A 141 5.54 0.47 15.68
C PHE A 141 4.16 -0.18 15.90
N ARG A 142 4.04 -1.41 15.46
CA ARG A 142 2.81 -2.19 15.45
C ARG A 142 3.01 -3.49 16.19
N VAL A 143 1.98 -3.95 16.87
CA VAL A 143 1.98 -5.24 17.56
C VAL A 143 0.80 -6.07 17.08
N LEU A 144 1.11 -7.30 16.69
CA LEU A 144 0.13 -8.33 16.38
C LEU A 144 -0.03 -9.22 17.61
N PHE A 145 -1.19 -9.19 18.23
CA PHE A 145 -1.53 -9.96 19.44
C PHE A 145 -2.17 -11.27 19.06
N LEU A 146 -1.68 -12.37 19.63
CA LEU A 146 -2.08 -13.73 19.26
C LEU A 146 -2.62 -14.51 20.46
N ASP A 147 -3.61 -15.36 20.20
CA ASP A 147 -4.11 -16.33 21.17
C ASP A 147 -3.21 -17.59 21.26
N LYS A 148 -3.56 -18.53 22.13
CA LYS A 148 -2.84 -19.79 22.30
C LYS A 148 -2.80 -20.69 21.05
N ARG A 149 -3.64 -20.41 20.05
CA ARG A 149 -3.64 -21.10 18.75
C ARG A 149 -2.88 -20.32 17.67
N ASN A 150 -2.21 -19.24 18.09
CA ASN A 150 -1.53 -18.28 17.19
C ASN A 150 -2.50 -17.63 16.20
N GLN A 151 -3.77 -17.44 16.57
CA GLN A 151 -4.72 -16.67 15.78
C GLN A 151 -4.64 -15.21 16.20
N LEU A 152 -4.80 -14.32 15.22
CA LEU A 152 -4.76 -12.88 15.46
C LEU A 152 -5.98 -12.42 16.26
N ILE A 153 -5.73 -11.92 17.48
CA ILE A 153 -6.73 -11.28 18.35
C ILE A 153 -6.90 -9.82 17.93
N ALA A 154 -5.78 -9.10 17.85
CA ALA A 154 -5.74 -7.69 17.52
C ALA A 154 -4.46 -7.33 16.77
N ASP A 155 -4.55 -6.30 15.95
CA ASP A 155 -3.47 -5.67 15.22
C ASP A 155 -3.55 -4.18 15.49
N GLU A 156 -2.60 -3.68 16.27
CA GLU A 156 -2.63 -2.31 16.78
C GLU A 156 -1.33 -1.56 16.50
N VAL A 157 -1.47 -0.34 16.01
CA VAL A 157 -0.37 0.61 15.97
C VAL A 157 -0.19 1.16 17.38
N GLN A 158 0.90 0.79 18.03
CA GLN A 158 1.21 1.24 19.39
C GLN A 158 1.82 2.64 19.39
N GLN A 159 2.58 2.96 18.36
CA GLN A 159 3.25 4.25 18.25
C GLN A 159 3.45 4.65 16.79
N VAL A 160 3.36 5.95 16.54
CA VAL A 160 3.78 6.61 15.30
C VAL A 160 4.83 7.64 15.67
N GLY A 161 6.04 7.43 15.19
CA GLY A 161 7.18 8.29 15.49
C GLY A 161 7.38 9.42 14.49
N THR A 162 8.54 10.05 14.61
CA THR A 162 9.12 10.93 13.60
C THR A 162 9.82 10.10 12.53
N VAL A 163 10.59 10.75 11.65
CA VAL A 163 11.30 10.05 10.56
C VAL A 163 12.37 9.06 11.08
N ASP A 164 12.94 9.34 12.26
CA ASP A 164 14.15 8.64 12.74
C ASP A 164 13.99 7.87 14.06
N HIS A 165 12.86 8.00 14.76
CA HIS A 165 12.71 7.33 16.06
C HIS A 165 11.26 7.24 16.52
N THR A 166 10.89 6.03 16.99
CA THR A 166 9.59 5.74 17.61
C THR A 166 9.84 5.16 19.02
N PRO A 167 9.68 5.95 20.09
CA PRO A 167 9.87 5.44 21.45
C PRO A 167 8.77 4.40 21.77
N VAL A 168 9.18 3.18 22.04
CA VAL A 168 8.31 2.08 22.45
C VAL A 168 8.63 1.69 23.88
N TYR A 169 7.60 1.64 24.71
CA TYR A 169 7.75 1.27 26.12
C TYR A 169 7.32 -0.18 26.34
N PRO A 170 8.23 -1.08 26.74
CA PRO A 170 7.92 -2.50 26.98
C PRO A 170 6.68 -2.70 27.88
N ARG A 171 6.53 -1.89 28.92
CA ARG A 171 5.38 -1.94 29.85
C ARG A 171 4.04 -1.72 29.14
N GLU A 172 3.96 -0.82 28.15
CA GLU A 172 2.71 -0.54 27.44
C GLU A 172 2.35 -1.68 26.49
N VAL A 173 3.34 -2.25 25.79
CA VAL A 173 3.16 -3.42 24.93
C VAL A 173 2.64 -4.62 25.73
N VAL A 174 3.29 -4.90 26.86
CA VAL A 174 2.94 -6.06 27.71
C VAL A 174 1.61 -5.83 28.42
N LYS A 175 1.35 -4.61 28.93
CA LYS A 175 0.03 -4.25 29.48
C LYS A 175 -1.07 -4.52 28.48
N ARG A 176 -0.89 -4.10 27.24
CA ARG A 176 -1.89 -4.30 26.19
C ARG A 176 -2.07 -5.77 25.84
N ALA A 177 -1.00 -6.55 25.83
CA ALA A 177 -1.08 -8.00 25.63
C ALA A 177 -1.90 -8.69 26.73
N LEU A 178 -1.72 -8.30 28.00
CA LEU A 178 -2.49 -8.82 29.13
C LEU A 178 -3.97 -8.43 29.03
N GLU A 179 -4.29 -7.17 28.70
CA GLU A 179 -5.67 -6.69 28.50
C GLU A 179 -6.41 -7.51 27.44
N LEU A 180 -5.71 -7.90 26.38
CA LEU A 180 -6.25 -8.72 25.29
C LEU A 180 -6.20 -10.22 25.56
N SER A 181 -5.65 -10.65 26.72
CA SER A 181 -5.41 -12.05 27.02
C SER A 181 -4.57 -12.75 25.93
N ALA A 182 -3.65 -12.03 25.33
CA ALA A 182 -2.75 -12.58 24.34
C ALA A 182 -1.68 -13.44 24.99
N THR A 183 -1.38 -14.58 24.37
CA THR A 183 -0.33 -15.51 24.84
C THR A 183 0.96 -15.37 24.03
N ALA A 184 0.87 -14.71 22.87
CA ALA A 184 2.02 -14.41 22.05
C ALA A 184 1.85 -13.08 21.30
N ILE A 185 2.96 -12.48 20.88
CA ILE A 185 2.99 -11.27 20.10
C ILE A 185 4.00 -11.37 18.95
N ILE A 186 3.75 -10.63 17.87
CA ILE A 186 4.73 -10.32 16.85
C ILE A 186 4.88 -8.81 16.81
N LEU A 187 6.12 -8.34 16.93
CA LEU A 187 6.46 -6.93 16.82
C LEU A 187 6.74 -6.61 15.36
N VAL A 188 6.28 -5.48 14.90
CA VAL A 188 6.50 -5.03 13.52
C VAL A 188 6.77 -3.54 13.52
N HIS A 189 7.82 -3.09 12.83
CA HIS A 189 7.94 -1.68 12.49
C HIS A 189 8.47 -1.49 11.07
N ASN A 190 8.26 -0.32 10.51
CA ASN A 190 8.75 0.02 9.19
C ASN A 190 9.87 1.04 9.25
N HIS A 191 10.81 0.91 8.33
CA HIS A 191 11.83 1.93 8.07
C HIS A 191 11.46 2.75 6.83
N PRO A 192 11.10 4.03 6.97
CA PRO A 192 10.77 4.90 5.84
C PRO A 192 11.94 5.09 4.85
N SER A 193 13.19 4.88 5.30
CA SER A 193 14.37 4.87 4.44
C SER A 193 14.32 3.79 3.35
N GLY A 194 13.59 2.70 3.61
CA GLY A 194 13.51 1.54 2.73
C GLY A 194 14.40 0.37 3.16
N ASP A 195 15.51 0.63 3.85
CA ASP A 195 16.45 -0.39 4.36
C ASP A 195 15.91 -1.04 5.65
N PRO A 196 15.61 -2.35 5.66
CA PRO A 196 15.08 -3.04 6.83
C PRO A 196 16.17 -3.45 7.85
N THR A 197 17.40 -3.02 7.72
CA THR A 197 18.49 -3.39 8.64
C THR A 197 18.19 -2.90 10.06
N PRO A 198 18.19 -3.80 11.07
CA PRO A 198 17.95 -3.41 12.47
C PRO A 198 18.99 -2.44 13.01
N SER A 199 18.55 -1.37 13.66
CA SER A 199 19.42 -0.48 14.42
C SER A 199 19.78 -1.09 15.80
N ARG A 200 20.79 -0.54 16.46
CA ARG A 200 21.10 -0.92 17.85
C ARG A 200 19.94 -0.64 18.81
N ALA A 201 19.21 0.44 18.59
CA ALA A 201 18.05 0.81 19.40
C ALA A 201 16.91 -0.22 19.22
N ASP A 202 16.68 -0.71 18.01
CA ASP A 202 15.68 -1.74 17.73
C ASP A 202 16.02 -3.04 18.46
N ILE A 203 17.30 -3.42 18.43
CA ILE A 203 17.78 -4.63 19.13
C ILE A 203 17.57 -4.50 20.63
N GLN A 204 17.99 -3.40 21.25
CA GLN A 204 17.86 -3.18 22.69
C GLN A 204 16.40 -3.12 23.13
N MET A 205 15.57 -2.39 22.39
CA MET A 205 14.13 -2.29 22.66
C MET A 205 13.45 -3.64 22.56
N THR A 206 13.76 -4.42 21.52
CA THR A 206 13.20 -5.76 21.34
C THR A 206 13.60 -6.70 22.47
N GLN A 207 14.87 -6.71 22.86
CA GLN A 207 15.35 -7.53 23.98
C GLN A 207 14.64 -7.18 25.30
N ALA A 208 14.44 -5.89 25.57
CA ALA A 208 13.70 -5.44 26.74
C ALA A 208 12.22 -5.89 26.71
N ILE A 209 11.56 -5.86 25.56
CA ILE A 209 10.19 -6.38 25.41
C ILE A 209 10.16 -7.88 25.62
N VAL A 210 11.10 -8.64 25.04
CA VAL A 210 11.20 -10.11 25.17
C VAL A 210 11.35 -10.50 26.63
N GLU A 211 12.25 -9.85 27.37
CA GLU A 211 12.50 -10.13 28.79
C GLU A 211 11.23 -9.92 29.65
N VAL A 212 10.59 -8.75 29.49
CA VAL A 212 9.36 -8.42 30.26
C VAL A 212 8.20 -9.33 29.87
N ALA A 213 7.99 -9.59 28.58
CA ALA A 213 6.92 -10.45 28.08
C ALA A 213 7.09 -11.90 28.58
N HIS A 214 8.31 -12.44 28.49
CA HIS A 214 8.64 -13.78 28.95
C HIS A 214 8.34 -13.98 30.45
N SER A 215 8.67 -12.99 31.27
CA SER A 215 8.40 -13.01 32.72
C SER A 215 6.90 -13.12 33.07
N LEU A 216 6.03 -12.76 32.12
CA LEU A 216 4.57 -12.79 32.26
C LEU A 216 3.91 -13.87 31.40
N GLY A 217 4.70 -14.83 30.88
CA GLY A 217 4.19 -15.97 30.12
C GLY A 217 3.74 -15.60 28.70
N ILE A 218 4.17 -14.45 28.15
CA ILE A 218 3.86 -14.00 26.81
C ILE A 218 5.07 -14.25 25.91
N SER A 219 4.88 -14.98 24.80
CA SER A 219 5.94 -15.28 23.85
C SER A 219 6.06 -14.18 22.80
N VAL A 220 7.28 -13.69 22.53
CA VAL A 220 7.57 -12.87 21.36
C VAL A 220 7.99 -13.81 20.24
N HIS A 221 7.16 -13.98 19.22
CA HIS A 221 7.44 -14.92 18.14
C HIS A 221 8.46 -14.41 17.17
N ASP A 222 8.42 -13.11 16.87
CA ASP A 222 9.42 -12.43 16.05
C ASP A 222 9.31 -10.92 16.22
N HIS A 223 10.32 -10.20 15.72
CA HIS A 223 10.25 -8.80 15.41
C HIS A 223 10.62 -8.62 13.94
N ILE A 224 9.71 -8.01 13.17
CA ILE A 224 9.84 -7.83 11.73
C ILE A 224 10.07 -6.36 11.45
N ILE A 225 11.14 -6.03 10.78
CA ILE A 225 11.35 -4.69 10.20
C ILE A 225 10.96 -4.74 8.74
N VAL A 226 10.10 -3.84 8.32
CA VAL A 226 9.60 -3.75 6.94
C VAL A 226 10.17 -2.52 6.26
N GLY A 227 10.83 -2.72 5.13
CA GLY A 227 11.27 -1.67 4.23
C GLY A 227 10.68 -1.83 2.83
N LYS A 228 10.86 -0.84 1.98
CA LYS A 228 10.46 -0.91 0.57
C LYS A 228 11.20 -2.02 -0.17
N GLU A 229 12.46 -2.22 0.16
CA GLU A 229 13.36 -3.18 -0.49
C GLU A 229 13.24 -4.60 0.06
N GLY A 230 12.52 -4.79 1.18
CA GLY A 230 12.38 -6.11 1.78
C GLY A 230 11.95 -6.06 3.23
N HIS A 231 12.35 -7.08 3.99
CA HIS A 231 12.12 -7.16 5.43
C HIS A 231 13.30 -7.84 6.13
N ALA A 232 13.44 -7.57 7.42
CA ALA A 232 14.32 -8.30 8.31
C ALA A 232 13.52 -8.97 9.44
N SER A 233 13.89 -10.19 9.81
CA SER A 233 13.32 -10.95 10.93
C SER A 233 14.38 -11.09 12.00
N PHE A 234 14.09 -10.68 13.22
CA PHE A 234 15.03 -10.81 14.35
C PHE A 234 15.31 -12.27 14.70
N LYS A 235 14.28 -13.12 14.60
CA LYS A 235 14.48 -14.57 14.76
C LYS A 235 15.35 -15.14 13.66
N GLY A 236 15.14 -14.73 12.41
CA GLY A 236 15.97 -15.13 11.27
C GLY A 236 17.42 -14.68 11.42
N LEU A 237 17.66 -13.51 12.01
CA LEU A 237 18.97 -12.96 12.31
C LEU A 237 19.58 -13.45 13.64
N LYS A 238 18.84 -14.28 14.40
CA LYS A 238 19.23 -14.80 15.74
C LYS A 238 19.49 -13.70 16.77
N LEU A 239 18.66 -12.65 16.74
CA LEU A 239 18.71 -11.52 17.68
C LEU A 239 17.76 -11.70 18.86
N ILE A 240 16.81 -12.64 18.75
CA ILE A 240 15.90 -13.12 19.79
C ILE A 240 15.76 -14.62 19.72
#